data_bffe583e327e38b26f8fcd7226ae7e9d
#
_entry.id   bffe583e327e38b26f8fcd7226ae7e9d
#
_cell.length_a   1.000
_cell.length_b   1.000
_cell.length_c   1.000
_cell.angle_alpha   90.00
_cell.angle_beta   90.00
_cell.angle_gamma   90.00
#
_symmetry.space_group_name_H-M   'P 1'
#
loop_
_entity.id
_entity.type
_entity.pdbx_description
1 polymer ?
#
loop_
_entity_poly.entity_id
_entity_poly.type
_entity_poly.pdbx_seq_one_letter_code
_entity_poly.pdbx_strand_id
1 'polypeptide(L)'
;MKQLFFLLFICTTTLSYGQSNQILDFKAGYAPETNYLQTTINSSDYEVLYSGSETFLETLKNNKVQNPSKIKTVFNLETVSKTGKSDKSGNFPITIEYLKSVDLDGKTIIPNGTLIYGKASLSTMPEIDSIVSKDMEEDFKNTVFQMVKNTFSQLALPHKKLKIGESFTQESPLTLPIAGINIEMQITTVYNLKSINSKNAFFDITQTYTMKMSDNRFETNGSGIGKGNLIYDISNHFISENNLEMDFTLDLKHTDFALDLKSKSDFKQTSTISKGK
;
A
#
# COMPACT_ATOMS: atom_id res chain seq x y z
N MET A 1 34.20 49.10 -29.17
CA MET A 1 33.80 47.71 -29.09
C MET A 1 34.08 47.03 -27.74
N LYS A 2 34.47 47.73 -26.68
CA LYS A 2 34.70 47.13 -25.33
C LYS A 2 33.55 47.35 -24.34
N GLN A 3 32.54 48.14 -24.67
CA GLN A 3 31.41 48.43 -23.79
C GLN A 3 30.15 47.57 -24.07
N LEU A 4 30.13 46.84 -25.19
CA LEU A 4 28.97 45.98 -25.58
C LEU A 4 29.02 44.61 -24.95
N PHE A 5 30.16 44.17 -24.41
CA PHE A 5 30.33 42.86 -23.76
C PHE A 5 29.94 42.84 -22.28
N PHE A 6 29.83 44.01 -21.65
CA PHE A 6 29.50 44.11 -20.21
C PHE A 6 28.00 44.10 -19.96
N LEU A 7 27.17 44.38 -20.97
CA LEU A 7 25.71 44.38 -20.84
C LEU A 7 25.07 42.99 -21.06
N LEU A 8 25.82 42.04 -21.68
CA LEU A 8 25.33 40.68 -21.92
C LEU A 8 25.53 39.73 -20.73
N PHE A 9 26.35 40.14 -19.74
CA PHE A 9 26.66 39.31 -18.55
C PHE A 9 25.74 39.57 -17.34
N ILE A 10 24.91 40.63 -17.42
CA ILE A 10 23.97 40.96 -16.31
C ILE A 10 22.59 40.33 -16.49
N CYS A 11 22.27 39.82 -17.69
CA CYS A 11 20.95 39.18 -17.93
C CYS A 11 20.88 37.67 -17.60
N THR A 12 21.95 37.03 -17.14
CA THR A 12 21.97 35.57 -16.91
C THR A 12 21.92 35.18 -15.43
N THR A 13 21.76 36.10 -14.49
CA THR A 13 21.81 35.78 -13.05
C THR A 13 20.49 35.95 -12.30
N THR A 14 19.36 36.10 -12.97
CA THR A 14 18.05 36.20 -12.31
C THR A 14 17.05 35.07 -12.63
N LEU A 15 17.54 33.94 -13.08
CA LEU A 15 16.82 32.68 -12.89
C LEU A 15 17.18 32.08 -11.51
N SER A 16 17.14 32.91 -10.48
CA SER A 16 16.95 32.38 -9.13
C SER A 16 15.62 31.67 -9.16
N TYR A 17 15.67 30.34 -9.22
CA TYR A 17 14.55 29.48 -8.89
C TYR A 17 14.02 29.98 -7.56
N GLY A 18 12.93 30.71 -7.59
CA GLY A 18 12.12 30.94 -6.42
C GLY A 18 11.66 29.58 -5.96
N GLN A 19 12.45 28.92 -5.11
CA GLN A 19 11.94 27.84 -4.30
C GLN A 19 10.74 28.45 -3.57
N SER A 20 9.54 28.12 -4.05
CA SER A 20 8.34 28.62 -3.40
C SER A 20 8.43 28.14 -1.96
N ASN A 21 8.40 29.07 -1.01
CA ASN A 21 8.32 28.78 0.42
C ASN A 21 6.99 28.10 0.79
N GLN A 22 6.41 27.34 -0.14
CA GLN A 22 5.18 26.60 0.06
C GLN A 22 5.42 25.50 1.07
N ILE A 23 4.64 25.55 2.14
CA ILE A 23 4.63 24.53 3.17
C ILE A 23 3.35 23.73 2.96
N LEU A 24 3.48 22.43 2.73
CA LEU A 24 2.38 21.48 2.71
C LEU A 24 2.00 21.13 4.15
N ASP A 25 0.73 21.30 4.51
CA ASP A 25 0.15 20.73 5.71
C ASP A 25 -0.40 19.34 5.36
N PHE A 26 0.48 18.33 5.41
CA PHE A 26 0.14 16.95 5.05
C PHE A 26 -0.60 16.27 6.19
N LYS A 27 -1.84 15.90 5.96
CA LYS A 27 -2.67 15.09 6.84
C LYS A 27 -3.64 14.27 6.00
N ALA A 28 -3.37 12.99 5.85
CA ALA A 28 -4.26 12.12 5.08
C ALA A 28 -5.33 11.51 5.98
N GLY A 29 -6.59 11.55 5.51
CA GLY A 29 -7.72 10.99 6.26
C GLY A 29 -9.04 11.15 5.55
N TYR A 30 -10.09 10.61 6.14
CA TYR A 30 -11.45 10.74 5.65
C TYR A 30 -12.08 12.05 6.15
N ALA A 31 -12.95 12.64 5.33
CA ALA A 31 -13.77 13.78 5.70
C ALA A 31 -15.25 13.35 5.85
N PRO A 32 -16.06 14.01 6.69
CA PRO A 32 -17.48 13.70 6.81
C PRO A 32 -18.24 14.04 5.53
N GLU A 33 -19.39 13.40 5.33
CA GLU A 33 -20.32 13.61 4.21
C GLU A 33 -19.61 13.55 2.82
N THR A 34 -18.74 12.55 2.65
CA THR A 34 -17.87 12.42 1.47
C THR A 34 -17.85 10.98 0.98
N ASN A 35 -17.83 10.81 -0.34
CA ASN A 35 -17.69 9.50 -0.98
C ASN A 35 -16.30 9.39 -1.62
N TYR A 36 -15.65 8.23 -1.44
CA TYR A 36 -14.34 7.88 -1.98
C TYR A 36 -14.48 6.62 -2.82
N LEU A 37 -14.48 6.77 -4.14
CA LEU A 37 -14.40 5.63 -5.05
C LEU A 37 -12.92 5.30 -5.25
N GLN A 38 -12.52 4.08 -4.88
CA GLN A 38 -11.14 3.62 -4.96
C GLN A 38 -11.04 2.41 -5.87
N THR A 39 -10.06 2.45 -6.76
CA THR A 39 -9.67 1.30 -7.59
C THR A 39 -8.25 0.92 -7.25
N THR A 40 -8.03 -0.36 -6.94
CA THR A 40 -6.71 -0.92 -6.64
C THR A 40 -6.43 -2.08 -7.59
N ILE A 41 -5.27 -2.08 -8.21
CA ILE A 41 -4.74 -3.18 -9.02
C ILE A 41 -3.41 -3.57 -8.42
N ASN A 42 -3.27 -4.84 -8.07
CA ASN A 42 -2.00 -5.43 -7.67
C ASN A 42 -1.70 -6.61 -8.56
N SER A 43 -0.55 -6.58 -9.23
CA SER A 43 -0.04 -7.67 -10.07
C SER A 43 1.28 -8.15 -9.52
N SER A 44 1.44 -9.45 -9.35
CA SER A 44 2.68 -10.03 -8.82
C SER A 44 3.08 -11.26 -9.59
N ASP A 45 4.37 -11.32 -9.94
CA ASP A 45 5.03 -12.47 -10.55
C ASP A 45 5.97 -13.08 -9.49
N TYR A 46 5.76 -14.36 -9.18
CA TYR A 46 6.56 -15.12 -8.21
C TYR A 46 7.32 -16.24 -8.92
N GLU A 47 8.58 -16.40 -8.54
CA GLU A 47 9.37 -17.59 -8.86
C GLU A 47 9.84 -18.24 -7.56
N VAL A 48 9.47 -19.51 -7.38
CA VAL A 48 9.80 -20.30 -6.19
C VAL A 48 10.66 -21.48 -6.61
N LEU A 49 11.89 -21.53 -6.11
CA LEU A 49 12.79 -22.66 -6.28
C LEU A 49 12.81 -23.47 -4.97
N TYR A 50 12.53 -24.74 -5.08
CA TYR A 50 12.60 -25.69 -3.98
C TYR A 50 13.87 -26.52 -4.07
N SER A 51 14.53 -26.74 -2.94
CA SER A 51 15.66 -27.65 -2.80
C SER A 51 15.52 -28.45 -1.50
N GLY A 52 16.20 -29.60 -1.37
CA GLY A 52 16.13 -30.43 -0.17
C GLY A 52 16.41 -31.88 -0.43
N SER A 53 15.97 -32.74 0.49
CA SER A 53 16.17 -34.18 0.40
C SER A 53 15.48 -34.78 -0.85
N GLU A 54 16.00 -35.91 -1.34
CA GLU A 54 15.43 -36.63 -2.46
C GLU A 54 13.94 -36.97 -2.23
N THR A 55 13.60 -37.42 -1.03
CA THR A 55 12.20 -37.68 -0.62
C THR A 55 11.29 -36.44 -0.71
N PHE A 56 11.81 -35.27 -0.33
CA PHE A 56 11.06 -34.03 -0.44
C PHE A 56 10.82 -33.66 -1.91
N LEU A 57 11.86 -33.72 -2.75
CA LEU A 57 11.75 -33.41 -4.18
C LEU A 57 10.84 -34.39 -4.93
N GLU A 58 10.87 -35.67 -4.59
CA GLU A 58 9.94 -36.67 -5.11
C GLU A 58 8.49 -36.37 -4.70
N THR A 59 8.28 -35.94 -3.46
CA THR A 59 6.95 -35.52 -2.99
C THR A 59 6.40 -34.35 -3.80
N LEU A 60 7.22 -33.33 -4.09
CA LEU A 60 6.82 -32.22 -4.97
C LEU A 60 6.44 -32.72 -6.37
N LYS A 61 7.27 -33.60 -6.95
CA LYS A 61 7.02 -34.18 -8.27
C LYS A 61 5.74 -34.99 -8.32
N ASN A 62 5.47 -35.81 -7.30
CA ASN A 62 4.26 -36.64 -7.17
C ASN A 62 3.01 -35.75 -7.04
N ASN A 63 3.13 -34.61 -6.38
CA ASN A 63 2.06 -33.60 -6.28
C ASN A 63 2.00 -32.66 -7.49
N LYS A 64 2.77 -32.93 -8.56
CA LYS A 64 2.82 -32.14 -9.80
C LYS A 64 3.23 -30.66 -9.58
N VAL A 65 3.99 -30.39 -8.53
CA VAL A 65 4.55 -29.06 -8.29
C VAL A 65 5.75 -28.88 -9.24
N GLN A 66 5.69 -27.83 -10.05
CA GLN A 66 6.81 -27.46 -10.90
C GLN A 66 7.97 -26.90 -10.06
N ASN A 67 9.19 -27.19 -10.45
CA ASN A 67 10.38 -26.66 -9.78
C ASN A 67 11.42 -26.18 -10.82
N PRO A 68 11.66 -24.85 -10.97
CA PRO A 68 11.02 -23.77 -10.24
C PRO A 68 9.52 -23.60 -10.57
N SER A 69 8.74 -23.20 -9.59
CA SER A 69 7.34 -22.84 -9.75
C SER A 69 7.22 -21.37 -10.13
N LYS A 70 6.49 -21.06 -11.21
CA LYS A 70 6.21 -19.66 -11.62
C LYS A 70 4.73 -19.40 -11.48
N ILE A 71 4.39 -18.39 -10.68
CA ILE A 71 3.02 -18.05 -10.33
C ILE A 71 2.82 -16.57 -10.65
N LYS A 72 1.77 -16.27 -11.40
CA LYS A 72 1.30 -14.91 -11.60
C LYS A 72 -0.01 -14.71 -10.87
N THR A 73 -0.11 -13.62 -10.11
CA THR A 73 -1.36 -13.22 -9.46
C THR A 73 -1.73 -11.81 -9.91
N VAL A 74 -3.02 -11.57 -10.06
CA VAL A 74 -3.58 -10.24 -10.26
C VAL A 74 -4.77 -10.11 -9.33
N PHE A 75 -4.86 -8.99 -8.66
CA PHE A 75 -5.98 -8.64 -7.82
C PHE A 75 -6.51 -7.26 -8.24
N ASN A 76 -7.78 -7.24 -8.67
CA ASN A 76 -8.50 -6.02 -9.00
C ASN A 76 -9.57 -5.78 -7.96
N LEU A 77 -9.49 -4.64 -7.30
CA LEU A 77 -10.42 -4.22 -6.26
C LEU A 77 -11.02 -2.87 -6.60
N GLU A 78 -12.35 -2.76 -6.49
CA GLU A 78 -13.07 -1.50 -6.55
C GLU A 78 -13.98 -1.39 -5.33
N THR A 79 -13.83 -0.31 -4.58
CA THR A 79 -14.61 -0.04 -3.37
C THR A 79 -15.14 1.39 -3.37
N VAL A 80 -16.26 1.61 -2.69
CA VAL A 80 -16.72 2.95 -2.35
C VAL A 80 -16.83 3.08 -0.83
N SER A 81 -16.10 4.05 -0.28
CA SER A 81 -16.23 4.44 1.12
C SER A 81 -17.16 5.66 1.21
N LYS A 82 -18.20 5.55 2.03
CA LYS A 82 -19.19 6.61 2.26
C LYS A 82 -19.14 7.03 3.72
N THR A 83 -18.94 8.30 3.99
CA THR A 83 -18.91 8.86 5.35
C THR A 83 -20.18 9.65 5.64
N GLY A 84 -20.64 9.53 6.88
CA GLY A 84 -21.80 10.27 7.36
C GLY A 84 -21.45 11.60 8.02
N LYS A 85 -22.43 12.20 8.69
CA LYS A 85 -22.29 13.46 9.44
C LYS A 85 -21.44 13.25 10.68
N SER A 86 -20.63 14.27 11.01
CA SER A 86 -19.91 14.30 12.29
C SER A 86 -20.84 14.45 13.47
N ASP A 87 -20.57 13.73 14.52
CA ASP A 87 -21.14 13.94 15.85
C ASP A 87 -20.45 15.11 16.59
N LYS A 88 -20.89 15.39 17.83
CA LYS A 88 -20.34 16.47 18.66
C LYS A 88 -18.86 16.26 19.04
N SER A 89 -18.36 15.04 18.95
CA SER A 89 -16.96 14.66 19.25
C SER A 89 -16.08 14.70 18.01
N GLY A 90 -16.64 15.01 16.83
CA GLY A 90 -15.91 15.04 15.56
C GLY A 90 -15.77 13.68 14.90
N ASN A 91 -16.39 12.63 15.43
CA ASN A 91 -16.43 11.31 14.81
C ASN A 91 -17.62 11.21 13.83
N PHE A 92 -17.45 10.37 12.82
CA PHE A 92 -18.51 10.10 11.83
C PHE A 92 -18.49 8.64 11.42
N PRO A 93 -19.66 8.07 11.05
CA PRO A 93 -19.71 6.71 10.56
C PRO A 93 -19.04 6.61 9.17
N ILE A 94 -18.46 5.46 8.91
CA ILE A 94 -17.95 5.09 7.58
C ILE A 94 -18.53 3.75 7.19
N THR A 95 -18.94 3.63 5.93
CA THR A 95 -19.33 2.38 5.30
C THR A 95 -18.47 2.17 4.06
N ILE A 96 -17.81 1.03 3.96
CA ILE A 96 -17.01 0.63 2.79
C ILE A 96 -17.76 -0.50 2.09
N GLU A 97 -18.10 -0.31 0.83
CA GLU A 97 -18.78 -1.28 -0.01
C GLU A 97 -17.82 -1.82 -1.07
N TYR A 98 -17.72 -3.14 -1.18
CA TYR A 98 -16.99 -3.81 -2.25
C TYR A 98 -17.87 -3.86 -3.51
N LEU A 99 -17.46 -3.11 -4.53
CA LEU A 99 -18.14 -3.07 -5.82
C LEU A 99 -17.64 -4.16 -6.76
N LYS A 100 -16.34 -4.46 -6.66
CA LYS A 100 -15.65 -5.49 -7.44
C LYS A 100 -14.43 -5.99 -6.70
N SER A 101 -14.21 -7.30 -6.72
CA SER A 101 -13.01 -7.93 -6.19
C SER A 101 -12.75 -9.22 -6.97
N VAL A 102 -11.79 -9.20 -7.90
CA VAL A 102 -11.54 -10.33 -8.81
C VAL A 102 -10.05 -10.62 -8.94
N ASP A 103 -9.73 -11.90 -9.19
CA ASP A 103 -8.39 -12.38 -9.51
C ASP A 103 -8.06 -12.28 -11.01
N LEU A 104 -6.92 -12.87 -11.42
CA LEU A 104 -6.42 -12.90 -12.79
C LEU A 104 -7.43 -13.54 -13.77
N ASP A 105 -8.16 -14.58 -13.33
CA ASP A 105 -9.13 -15.33 -14.14
C ASP A 105 -10.53 -14.70 -14.09
N GLY A 106 -10.68 -13.57 -13.42
CA GLY A 106 -11.97 -12.89 -13.23
C GLY A 106 -12.86 -13.53 -12.18
N LYS A 107 -12.34 -14.47 -11.39
CA LYS A 107 -13.08 -15.08 -10.29
C LYS A 107 -13.23 -14.10 -9.14
N THR A 108 -14.44 -13.97 -8.63
CA THR A 108 -14.73 -13.12 -7.46
C THR A 108 -14.05 -13.68 -6.22
N ILE A 109 -13.28 -12.83 -5.53
CA ILE A 109 -12.60 -13.15 -4.27
C ILE A 109 -13.48 -12.73 -3.10
N ILE A 110 -13.92 -11.47 -3.08
CA ILE A 110 -14.84 -10.93 -2.09
C ILE A 110 -16.16 -10.62 -2.81
N PRO A 111 -17.31 -11.15 -2.37
CA PRO A 111 -18.59 -10.91 -3.01
C PRO A 111 -18.92 -9.42 -3.12
N ASN A 112 -19.44 -9.00 -4.28
CA ASN A 112 -19.91 -7.64 -4.50
C ASN A 112 -21.07 -7.32 -3.53
N GLY A 113 -21.11 -6.07 -3.05
CA GLY A 113 -22.06 -5.65 -2.03
C GLY A 113 -21.71 -6.07 -0.60
N THR A 114 -20.52 -6.67 -0.37
CA THR A 114 -19.99 -6.83 0.99
C THR A 114 -19.77 -5.46 1.60
N LEU A 115 -20.30 -5.24 2.80
CA LEU A 115 -20.25 -3.97 3.53
C LEU A 115 -19.37 -4.10 4.77
N ILE A 116 -18.51 -3.12 4.96
CA ILE A 116 -17.72 -2.95 6.17
C ILE A 116 -18.15 -1.66 6.85
N TYR A 117 -18.42 -1.73 8.14
CA TYR A 117 -18.84 -0.60 8.94
C TYR A 117 -17.77 -0.23 9.95
N GLY A 118 -17.69 1.07 10.24
CA GLY A 118 -16.76 1.60 11.21
C GLY A 118 -17.03 3.06 11.53
N LYS A 119 -16.10 3.63 12.28
CA LYS A 119 -16.06 5.04 12.66
C LYS A 119 -14.76 5.67 12.23
N ALA A 120 -14.80 6.90 11.78
CA ALA A 120 -13.65 7.69 11.39
C ALA A 120 -13.70 9.07 12.07
N SER A 121 -12.57 9.75 12.08
CA SER A 121 -12.46 11.16 12.48
C SER A 121 -11.52 11.88 11.50
N LEU A 122 -11.45 13.20 11.59
CA LEU A 122 -10.52 14.01 10.78
C LEU A 122 -9.03 13.76 11.11
N SER A 123 -8.73 13.09 12.21
CA SER A 123 -7.37 12.94 12.74
C SER A 123 -6.89 11.49 12.83
N THR A 124 -7.76 10.51 12.60
CA THR A 124 -7.44 9.09 12.73
C THR A 124 -7.95 8.30 11.53
N MET A 125 -7.26 7.20 11.23
CA MET A 125 -7.79 6.22 10.28
C MET A 125 -9.04 5.54 10.85
N PRO A 126 -9.93 5.00 9.99
CA PRO A 126 -11.14 4.32 10.44
C PRO A 126 -10.89 3.19 11.42
N GLU A 127 -11.66 3.17 12.51
CA GLU A 127 -11.81 2.02 13.38
C GLU A 127 -12.94 1.13 12.84
N ILE A 128 -12.61 -0.10 12.48
CA ILE A 128 -13.53 -1.05 11.85
C ILE A 128 -14.29 -1.85 12.91
N ASP A 129 -15.62 -1.80 12.84
CA ASP A 129 -16.53 -2.41 13.83
C ASP A 129 -17.09 -3.76 13.36
N SER A 130 -17.47 -3.88 12.07
CA SER A 130 -18.13 -5.10 11.58
C SER A 130 -18.05 -5.24 10.05
N ILE A 131 -18.30 -6.48 9.59
CA ILE A 131 -18.44 -6.83 8.17
C ILE A 131 -19.76 -7.59 7.95
N VAL A 132 -20.46 -7.25 6.88
CA VAL A 132 -21.71 -7.89 6.47
C VAL A 132 -21.58 -8.35 5.02
N SER A 133 -21.76 -9.64 4.79
CA SER A 133 -21.84 -10.25 3.46
C SER A 133 -22.84 -11.40 3.51
N LYS A 134 -23.67 -11.55 2.47
CA LYS A 134 -24.67 -12.62 2.37
C LYS A 134 -24.07 -13.91 1.83
N ASP A 135 -23.05 -13.77 0.97
CA ASP A 135 -22.53 -14.87 0.15
C ASP A 135 -21.09 -15.26 0.56
N MET A 136 -20.71 -14.97 1.80
CA MET A 136 -19.38 -15.27 2.32
C MET A 136 -19.46 -16.23 3.49
N GLU A 137 -18.70 -17.32 3.41
CA GLU A 137 -18.52 -18.27 4.51
C GLU A 137 -17.99 -17.57 5.75
N GLU A 138 -18.43 -17.98 6.96
CA GLU A 138 -18.16 -17.26 8.20
C GLU A 138 -16.66 -17.15 8.51
N ASP A 139 -15.88 -18.21 8.31
CA ASP A 139 -14.43 -18.24 8.57
C ASP A 139 -13.68 -17.29 7.61
N PHE A 140 -14.09 -17.29 6.33
CA PHE A 140 -13.51 -16.38 5.35
C PHE A 140 -13.91 -14.93 5.65
N LYS A 141 -15.15 -14.67 6.05
CA LYS A 141 -15.63 -13.36 6.47
C LYS A 141 -14.81 -12.81 7.65
N ASN A 142 -14.54 -13.65 8.66
CA ASN A 142 -13.69 -13.29 9.79
C ASN A 142 -12.26 -12.98 9.34
N THR A 143 -11.71 -13.74 8.41
CA THR A 143 -10.37 -13.50 7.84
C THR A 143 -10.32 -12.15 7.13
N VAL A 144 -11.29 -11.84 6.27
CA VAL A 144 -11.38 -10.54 5.58
C VAL A 144 -11.54 -9.40 6.58
N PHE A 145 -12.40 -9.57 7.59
CA PHE A 145 -12.58 -8.57 8.64
C PHE A 145 -11.28 -8.24 9.38
N GLN A 146 -10.54 -9.26 9.83
CA GLN A 146 -9.25 -9.05 10.52
C GLN A 146 -8.21 -8.42 9.60
N MET A 147 -8.16 -8.84 8.34
CA MET A 147 -7.24 -8.25 7.35
C MET A 147 -7.52 -6.76 7.17
N VAL A 148 -8.77 -6.36 6.95
CA VAL A 148 -9.16 -4.95 6.76
C VAL A 148 -8.88 -4.14 8.02
N LYS A 149 -9.25 -4.66 9.20
CA LYS A 149 -8.99 -4.00 10.49
C LYS A 149 -7.50 -3.76 10.70
N ASN A 150 -6.66 -4.75 10.45
CA ASN A 150 -5.20 -4.64 10.56
C ASN A 150 -4.64 -3.62 9.56
N THR A 151 -5.12 -3.65 8.32
CA THR A 151 -4.70 -2.70 7.28
C THR A 151 -4.97 -1.26 7.70
N PHE A 152 -6.16 -0.93 8.15
CA PHE A 152 -6.48 0.43 8.60
C PHE A 152 -5.68 0.85 9.84
N SER A 153 -5.42 -0.05 10.78
CA SER A 153 -4.60 0.26 11.95
C SER A 153 -3.14 0.59 11.60
N GLN A 154 -2.63 0.07 10.48
CA GLN A 154 -1.26 0.27 10.01
C GLN A 154 -1.09 1.44 9.03
N LEU A 155 -2.18 1.89 8.40
CA LEU A 155 -2.16 2.97 7.41
C LEU A 155 -2.15 4.39 8.00
N ALA A 156 -2.06 4.55 9.31
CA ALA A 156 -2.06 5.86 9.95
C ALA A 156 -0.83 6.67 9.50
N LEU A 157 -1.04 7.59 8.57
CA LEU A 157 0.00 8.53 8.13
C LEU A 157 0.14 9.67 9.13
N PRO A 158 1.35 10.12 9.44
CA PRO A 158 1.57 11.19 10.38
C PRO A 158 1.12 12.55 9.83
N HIS A 159 0.57 13.40 10.68
CA HIS A 159 0.41 14.81 10.34
C HIS A 159 1.78 15.50 10.31
N LYS A 160 2.15 16.10 9.17
CA LYS A 160 3.45 16.74 8.95
C LYS A 160 3.33 18.03 8.16
N LYS A 161 4.12 19.03 8.55
CA LYS A 161 4.37 20.21 7.72
C LYS A 161 5.66 19.99 6.96
N LEU A 162 5.61 20.07 5.63
CA LEU A 162 6.72 19.72 4.75
C LEU A 162 6.98 20.83 3.74
N LYS A 163 8.24 21.12 3.50
CA LYS A 163 8.71 21.90 2.35
C LYS A 163 9.11 20.97 1.22
N ILE A 164 9.14 21.49 0.01
CA ILE A 164 9.65 20.75 -1.15
C ILE A 164 11.09 20.30 -0.87
N GLY A 165 11.38 19.01 -1.13
CA GLY A 165 12.65 18.35 -0.82
C GLY A 165 12.72 17.71 0.57
N GLU A 166 11.78 17.99 1.48
CA GLU A 166 11.71 17.32 2.78
C GLU A 166 10.99 15.97 2.67
N SER A 167 11.30 15.10 3.61
CA SER A 167 10.74 13.74 3.66
C SER A 167 10.29 13.37 5.08
N PHE A 168 9.43 12.36 5.16
CA PHE A 168 9.13 11.65 6.39
C PHE A 168 9.16 10.15 6.18
N THR A 169 9.38 9.43 7.25
CA THR A 169 9.44 7.96 7.27
C THR A 169 8.26 7.41 8.06
N GLN A 170 7.68 6.33 7.55
CA GLN A 170 6.69 5.51 8.23
C GLN A 170 7.19 4.08 8.32
N GLU A 171 7.06 3.48 9.49
CA GLU A 171 7.34 2.07 9.74
C GLU A 171 6.03 1.33 9.96
N SER A 172 5.84 0.23 9.24
CA SER A 172 4.64 -0.60 9.32
C SER A 172 5.05 -2.05 9.54
N PRO A 173 4.84 -2.59 10.75
CA PRO A 173 5.02 -4.01 11.00
C PRO A 173 3.87 -4.79 10.35
N LEU A 174 4.18 -5.90 9.70
CA LEU A 174 3.20 -6.80 9.10
C LEU A 174 3.52 -8.23 9.51
N THR A 175 2.52 -8.96 10.00
CA THR A 175 2.65 -10.40 10.27
C THR A 175 1.91 -11.19 9.22
N LEU A 176 2.61 -12.08 8.51
CA LEU A 176 2.07 -12.95 7.48
C LEU A 176 2.02 -14.39 8.00
N PRO A 177 0.83 -14.98 8.24
CA PRO A 177 0.71 -16.39 8.55
C PRO A 177 0.83 -17.21 7.27
N ILE A 178 1.95 -17.93 7.10
CA ILE A 178 2.19 -18.81 5.95
C ILE A 178 2.39 -20.23 6.46
N ALA A 179 1.53 -21.16 6.06
CA ALA A 179 1.60 -22.58 6.41
C ALA A 179 1.75 -22.85 7.93
N GLY A 180 1.08 -22.06 8.77
CA GLY A 180 1.14 -22.18 10.23
C GLY A 180 2.37 -21.53 10.88
N ILE A 181 3.18 -20.81 10.11
CA ILE A 181 4.36 -20.08 10.56
C ILE A 181 4.07 -18.58 10.44
N ASN A 182 4.39 -17.82 11.47
CA ASN A 182 4.30 -16.37 11.43
C ASN A 182 5.61 -15.77 10.91
N ILE A 183 5.53 -15.09 9.78
CA ILE A 183 6.62 -14.28 9.23
C ILE A 183 6.36 -12.83 9.64
N GLU A 184 7.28 -12.26 10.39
CA GLU A 184 7.25 -10.85 10.77
C GLU A 184 8.00 -10.04 9.73
N MET A 185 7.31 -9.11 9.09
CA MET A 185 7.89 -8.20 8.10
C MET A 185 7.85 -6.77 8.65
N GLN A 186 8.95 -6.06 8.54
CA GLN A 186 9.03 -4.62 8.78
C GLN A 186 9.13 -3.90 7.45
N ILE A 187 8.16 -3.03 7.17
CA ILE A 187 8.13 -2.18 5.98
C ILE A 187 8.50 -0.76 6.42
N THR A 188 9.59 -0.22 5.89
CA THR A 188 9.99 1.17 6.10
C THR A 188 9.73 1.95 4.81
N THR A 189 8.81 2.91 4.86
CA THR A 189 8.45 3.76 3.71
C THR A 189 8.94 5.18 3.93
N VAL A 190 9.69 5.71 2.98
CA VAL A 190 10.13 7.11 2.95
C VAL A 190 9.32 7.84 1.88
N TYR A 191 8.65 8.91 2.27
CA TYR A 191 7.89 9.82 1.41
C TYR A 191 8.68 11.11 1.24
N ASN A 192 9.12 11.42 0.03
CA ASN A 192 9.87 12.63 -0.30
C ASN A 192 9.01 13.59 -1.12
N LEU A 193 8.69 14.77 -0.58
CA LEU A 193 7.90 15.78 -1.26
C LEU A 193 8.69 16.44 -2.40
N LYS A 194 8.28 16.16 -3.64
CA LYS A 194 8.97 16.65 -4.86
C LYS A 194 8.48 17.99 -5.34
N SER A 195 7.16 18.18 -5.32
CA SER A 195 6.53 19.39 -5.83
C SER A 195 5.13 19.58 -5.26
N ILE A 196 4.67 20.82 -5.32
CA ILE A 196 3.33 21.23 -4.91
C ILE A 196 2.77 22.13 -6.02
N ASN A 197 1.50 21.90 -6.40
CA ASN A 197 0.74 22.86 -7.17
C ASN A 197 -0.54 23.28 -6.41
N SER A 198 -1.44 24.03 -7.02
CA SER A 198 -2.65 24.55 -6.36
C SER A 198 -3.61 23.46 -5.88
N LYS A 199 -3.52 22.23 -6.41
CA LYS A 199 -4.45 21.13 -6.11
C LYS A 199 -3.76 19.95 -5.43
N ASN A 200 -2.53 19.64 -5.85
CA ASN A 200 -1.85 18.40 -5.52
C ASN A 200 -0.45 18.62 -4.98
N ALA A 201 -0.04 17.73 -4.09
CA ALA A 201 1.34 17.51 -3.72
C ALA A 201 1.81 16.15 -4.25
N PHE A 202 3.03 16.11 -4.79
CA PHE A 202 3.63 14.96 -5.45
C PHE A 202 4.79 14.45 -4.62
N PHE A 203 4.77 13.16 -4.31
CA PHE A 203 5.82 12.51 -3.54
C PHE A 203 6.47 11.40 -4.36
N ASP A 204 7.80 11.27 -4.24
CA ASP A 204 8.47 10.01 -4.53
C ASP A 204 8.39 9.13 -3.28
N ILE A 205 8.20 7.83 -3.50
CA ILE A 205 8.15 6.82 -2.46
C ILE A 205 9.33 5.86 -2.65
N THR A 206 10.00 5.54 -1.55
CA THR A 206 10.91 4.39 -1.49
C THR A 206 10.52 3.51 -0.31
N GLN A 207 10.56 2.19 -0.52
CA GLN A 207 10.28 1.22 0.54
C GLN A 207 11.45 0.25 0.69
N THR A 208 11.69 -0.15 1.92
CA THR A 208 12.57 -1.27 2.25
C THR A 208 11.81 -2.27 3.09
N TYR A 209 12.03 -3.55 2.80
CA TYR A 209 11.40 -4.66 3.47
C TYR A 209 12.47 -5.47 4.19
N THR A 210 12.25 -5.78 5.45
CA THR A 210 13.05 -6.74 6.20
C THR A 210 12.15 -7.78 6.82
N MET A 211 12.59 -9.03 6.84
CA MET A 211 11.81 -10.12 7.41
C MET A 211 12.57 -10.80 8.54
N LYS A 212 11.77 -11.28 9.51
CA LYS A 212 12.22 -12.17 10.58
C LYS A 212 11.19 -13.27 10.78
N MET A 213 11.65 -14.43 11.19
CA MET A 213 10.76 -15.49 11.65
C MET A 213 10.88 -15.65 13.15
N SER A 214 9.72 -15.91 13.77
CA SER A 214 9.65 -16.21 15.20
C SER A 214 9.96 -17.69 15.53
N ASP A 215 10.08 -18.56 14.50
CA ASP A 215 10.26 -20.00 14.68
C ASP A 215 11.73 -20.43 14.40
N ASN A 216 12.42 -20.88 15.44
CA ASN A 216 13.82 -21.27 15.39
C ASN A 216 14.09 -22.54 14.55
N ARG A 217 13.06 -23.24 14.06
CA ARG A 217 13.21 -24.38 13.14
C ARG A 217 13.56 -23.94 11.72
N PHE A 218 13.41 -22.66 11.43
CA PHE A 218 13.66 -22.10 10.11
C PHE A 218 14.71 -20.99 10.20
N GLU A 219 15.67 -21.04 9.30
CA GLU A 219 16.52 -19.89 9.00
C GLU A 219 15.85 -19.10 7.88
N THR A 220 15.63 -17.82 8.10
CA THR A 220 14.96 -16.96 7.12
C THR A 220 15.74 -15.69 6.89
N ASN A 221 15.99 -15.39 5.63
CA ASN A 221 16.53 -14.13 5.19
C ASN A 221 15.61 -13.58 4.09
N GLY A 222 14.93 -12.49 4.38
CA GLY A 222 14.05 -11.86 3.42
C GLY A 222 14.30 -10.37 3.34
N SER A 223 14.37 -9.84 2.13
CA SER A 223 14.57 -8.43 1.89
C SER A 223 13.87 -7.99 0.60
N GLY A 224 13.59 -6.71 0.50
CA GLY A 224 13.02 -6.14 -0.70
C GLY A 224 13.16 -4.64 -0.74
N ILE A 225 12.92 -4.11 -1.92
CA ILE A 225 12.88 -2.68 -2.19
C ILE A 225 11.61 -2.35 -2.96
N GLY A 226 11.05 -1.16 -2.72
CA GLY A 226 9.96 -0.60 -3.48
C GLY A 226 10.28 0.81 -3.93
N LYS A 227 9.79 1.20 -5.10
CA LYS A 227 9.89 2.57 -5.62
C LYS A 227 8.58 2.96 -6.27
N GLY A 228 8.19 4.20 -6.09
CA GLY A 228 6.94 4.67 -6.67
C GLY A 228 6.70 6.14 -6.47
N ASN A 229 5.44 6.51 -6.68
CA ASN A 229 4.97 7.87 -6.49
C ASN A 229 3.60 7.90 -5.83
N LEU A 230 3.32 9.01 -5.16
CA LEU A 230 2.04 9.29 -4.52
C LEU A 230 1.61 10.71 -4.88
N ILE A 231 0.32 10.86 -5.21
CA ILE A 231 -0.33 12.15 -5.41
C ILE A 231 -1.31 12.36 -4.26
N TYR A 232 -1.13 13.46 -3.56
CA TYR A 232 -1.98 13.89 -2.46
C TYR A 232 -2.84 15.07 -2.91
N ASP A 233 -4.16 14.92 -2.84
CA ASP A 233 -5.13 15.99 -3.06
C ASP A 233 -5.16 16.90 -1.81
N ILE A 234 -4.68 18.11 -1.97
CA ILE A 234 -4.55 19.08 -0.87
C ILE A 234 -5.92 19.51 -0.36
N SER A 235 -6.89 19.69 -1.25
CA SER A 235 -8.22 20.19 -0.90
C SER A 235 -9.05 19.15 -0.15
N ASN A 236 -8.89 17.88 -0.49
CA ASN A 236 -9.62 16.76 0.11
C ASN A 236 -8.86 16.08 1.24
N HIS A 237 -7.59 16.45 1.45
CA HIS A 237 -6.72 15.80 2.43
C HIS A 237 -6.62 14.28 2.25
N PHE A 238 -6.54 13.83 1.01
CA PHE A 238 -6.59 12.41 0.68
C PHE A 238 -5.58 12.02 -0.40
N ILE A 239 -5.17 10.75 -0.41
CA ILE A 239 -4.30 10.21 -1.45
C ILE A 239 -5.17 9.91 -2.67
N SER A 240 -4.95 10.64 -3.77
CA SER A 240 -5.68 10.45 -5.02
C SER A 240 -5.03 9.38 -5.92
N GLU A 241 -3.72 9.17 -5.79
CA GLU A 241 -2.99 8.16 -6.56
C GLU A 241 -1.82 7.63 -5.75
N ASN A 242 -1.58 6.32 -5.83
CA ASN A 242 -0.42 5.65 -5.25
C ASN A 242 0.02 4.52 -6.18
N ASN A 243 1.23 4.62 -6.71
CA ASN A 243 1.84 3.62 -7.59
C ASN A 243 3.15 3.16 -6.96
N LEU A 244 3.37 1.85 -6.95
CA LEU A 244 4.55 1.25 -6.33
C LEU A 244 4.98 0.01 -7.09
N GLU A 245 6.25 -0.04 -7.50
CA GLU A 245 6.92 -1.22 -8.03
C GLU A 245 7.78 -1.82 -6.92
N MET A 246 7.69 -3.13 -6.71
CA MET A 246 8.34 -3.82 -5.60
C MET A 246 9.11 -5.04 -6.10
N ASP A 247 10.35 -5.17 -5.68
CA ASP A 247 11.19 -6.36 -5.83
C ASP A 247 11.44 -6.96 -4.45
N PHE A 248 11.22 -8.26 -4.31
CA PHE A 248 11.33 -8.95 -3.04
C PHE A 248 11.97 -10.32 -3.19
N THR A 249 12.82 -10.70 -2.23
CA THR A 249 13.44 -12.04 -2.14
C THR A 249 13.24 -12.61 -0.74
N LEU A 250 13.05 -13.93 -0.67
CA LEU A 250 12.95 -14.66 0.58
C LEU A 250 13.68 -15.98 0.44
N ASP A 251 14.69 -16.19 1.28
CA ASP A 251 15.37 -17.48 1.46
C ASP A 251 14.86 -18.09 2.77
N LEU A 252 14.29 -19.28 2.69
CA LEU A 252 13.81 -20.03 3.84
C LEU A 252 14.49 -21.40 3.85
N LYS A 253 15.14 -21.73 4.96
CA LYS A 253 15.81 -23.03 5.15
C LYS A 253 15.24 -23.78 6.35
N HIS A 254 14.92 -25.03 6.12
CA HIS A 254 14.57 -26.02 7.12
C HIS A 254 15.56 -27.17 7.03
N THR A 255 15.60 -28.06 8.02
CA THR A 255 16.49 -29.22 8.03
C THR A 255 16.34 -30.09 6.77
N ASP A 256 15.14 -30.28 6.26
CA ASP A 256 14.83 -31.19 5.17
C ASP A 256 14.66 -30.52 3.81
N PHE A 257 14.44 -29.20 3.79
CA PHE A 257 14.19 -28.44 2.56
C PHE A 257 14.64 -26.99 2.66
N ALA A 258 14.83 -26.36 1.51
CA ALA A 258 14.92 -24.91 1.40
C ALA A 258 14.02 -24.40 0.28
N LEU A 259 13.64 -23.13 0.40
CA LEU A 259 12.79 -22.40 -0.54
C LEU A 259 13.43 -21.05 -0.82
N ASP A 260 13.69 -20.78 -2.10
CA ASP A 260 14.13 -19.48 -2.59
C ASP A 260 12.97 -18.85 -3.38
N LEU A 261 12.45 -17.74 -2.88
CA LEU A 261 11.36 -16.99 -3.52
C LEU A 261 11.89 -15.66 -4.05
N LYS A 262 11.53 -15.36 -5.30
CA LYS A 262 11.69 -14.04 -5.91
C LYS A 262 10.31 -13.54 -6.32
N SER A 263 10.02 -12.29 -6.03
CA SER A 263 8.76 -11.65 -6.41
C SER A 263 9.00 -10.29 -7.02
N LYS A 264 8.25 -9.99 -8.08
CA LYS A 264 8.09 -8.63 -8.62
C LYS A 264 6.62 -8.27 -8.58
N SER A 265 6.32 -7.10 -8.06
CA SER A 265 4.92 -6.67 -7.90
C SER A 265 4.75 -5.23 -8.33
N ASP A 266 3.62 -4.97 -9.00
CA ASP A 266 3.14 -3.66 -9.38
C ASP A 266 1.84 -3.37 -8.63
N PHE A 267 1.83 -2.33 -7.81
CA PHE A 267 0.66 -1.84 -7.10
C PHE A 267 0.24 -0.48 -7.67
N LYS A 268 -1.04 -0.34 -8.00
CA LYS A 268 -1.65 0.92 -8.44
C LYS A 268 -2.96 1.14 -7.70
N GLN A 269 -3.11 2.31 -7.11
CA GLN A 269 -4.34 2.74 -6.49
C GLN A 269 -4.72 4.14 -6.97
N THR A 270 -5.99 4.32 -7.32
CA THR A 270 -6.56 5.62 -7.64
C THR A 270 -7.81 5.86 -6.80
N SER A 271 -8.05 7.12 -6.44
CA SER A 271 -9.21 7.53 -5.65
C SER A 271 -9.91 8.73 -6.28
N THR A 272 -11.22 8.62 -6.47
CA THR A 272 -12.08 9.75 -6.89
C THR A 272 -12.94 10.15 -5.71
N ILE A 273 -12.92 11.46 -5.37
CA ILE A 273 -13.57 12.00 -4.20
C ILE A 273 -14.73 12.89 -4.62
N SER A 274 -15.88 12.70 -4.00
CA SER A 274 -17.08 13.52 -4.24
C SER A 274 -17.82 13.76 -2.94
N LYS A 275 -18.56 14.88 -2.88
CA LYS A 275 -19.44 15.15 -1.72
C LYS A 275 -20.57 14.13 -1.67
N GLY A 276 -20.83 13.63 -0.46
CA GLY A 276 -22.03 12.85 -0.16
C GLY A 276 -23.30 13.73 -0.35
N LYS A 277 -24.39 13.08 -0.73
CA LYS A 277 -25.70 13.73 -0.84
C LYS A 277 -26.40 13.72 0.52
#